data_dbca8ffd481119736dd7441c928f1721
#
_entry.id   dbca8ffd481119736dd7441c928f1721
#
_cell.length_a   1.000
_cell.length_b   1.000
_cell.length_c   1.000
_cell.angle_alpha   90.00
_cell.angle_beta   90.00
_cell.angle_gamma   90.00
#
_symmetry.space_group_name_H-M   'P 1'
#
loop_
_entity.id
_entity.type
_entity.pdbx_description
1 polymer ?
#
loop_
_entity_poly.entity_id
_entity_poly.type
_entity_poly.pdbx_seq_one_letter_code
_entity_poly.pdbx_strand_id
1 'polypeptide(L)'
;DANLLGIQQVIQQQILDNAENSTDIIDAVLNLPRINRETNMTYHPDALHVVLPKNETGVTEITLSYQQIQPFIQKELVNPTFLNEEATGLDPNQKYIVLTFDDGPMPHTTTNILDVLREKDVKATFFLLGQNAKKHPDLVKRIHEEGHEVGSHSYSHPLLTNLSKKEVKKEVKQTDRAIFEATGV
;
A
#
# COMPACT_ATOMS: atom_id res chain seq x y z
N ASP A 1 4.18 -2.50 23.25
CA ASP A 1 3.12 -2.15 22.30
C ASP A 1 2.26 -3.41 22.05
N ALA A 2 0.98 -3.36 22.49
CA ALA A 2 0.10 -4.55 22.49
C ALA A 2 -0.12 -5.09 21.06
N ASN A 3 -0.13 -4.22 20.05
CA ASN A 3 -0.32 -4.60 18.64
C ASN A 3 0.87 -5.40 18.11
N LEU A 4 2.10 -4.97 18.42
CA LEU A 4 3.30 -5.70 18.01
C LEU A 4 3.40 -7.05 18.71
N LEU A 5 2.94 -7.16 19.96
CA LEU A 5 2.89 -8.45 20.65
C LEU A 5 1.91 -9.42 19.99
N GLY A 6 0.74 -8.92 19.59
CA GLY A 6 -0.25 -9.71 18.87
C GLY A 6 0.27 -10.20 17.50
N ILE A 7 0.91 -9.34 16.73
CA ILE A 7 1.55 -9.72 15.47
C ILE A 7 2.66 -10.75 15.71
N GLN A 8 3.46 -10.59 16.77
CA GLN A 8 4.47 -11.57 17.17
C GLN A 8 3.86 -12.96 17.41
N GLN A 9 2.71 -13.03 18.07
CA GLN A 9 2.01 -14.30 18.32
C GLN A 9 1.53 -14.96 17.03
N VAL A 10 1.00 -14.18 16.09
CA VAL A 10 0.59 -14.70 14.77
C VAL A 10 1.79 -15.25 14.00
N ILE A 11 2.94 -14.55 14.03
CA ILE A 11 4.18 -15.02 13.43
C ILE A 11 4.60 -16.36 14.03
N GLN A 12 4.63 -16.46 15.36
CA GLN A 12 5.01 -17.68 16.07
C GLN A 12 4.10 -18.85 15.70
N GLN A 13 2.79 -18.61 15.68
CA GLN A 13 1.81 -19.63 15.31
C GLN A 13 2.00 -20.11 13.86
N GLN A 14 2.16 -19.20 12.93
CA GLN A 14 2.35 -19.54 11.51
C GLN A 14 3.65 -20.33 11.26
N ILE A 15 4.72 -20.05 12.01
CA ILE A 15 5.94 -20.84 11.93
C ILE A 15 5.69 -22.26 12.47
N LEU A 16 4.96 -22.39 13.59
CA LEU A 16 4.62 -23.69 14.17
C LEU A 16 3.70 -24.51 13.24
N ASP A 17 2.71 -23.88 12.62
CA ASP A 17 1.75 -24.54 11.72
C ASP A 17 2.45 -25.09 10.46
N ASN A 18 3.51 -24.45 10.00
CA ASN A 18 4.29 -24.85 8.82
C ASN A 18 5.48 -25.77 9.14
N ALA A 19 5.75 -25.98 10.42
CA ALA A 19 6.87 -26.82 10.85
C ALA A 19 6.42 -28.28 11.02
N GLU A 20 7.19 -29.21 10.50
CA GLU A 20 7.08 -30.62 10.92
C GLU A 20 7.42 -30.68 12.42
N ASN A 21 6.48 -31.20 13.23
CA ASN A 21 6.50 -31.24 14.68
C ASN A 21 7.83 -31.78 15.24
N SER A 22 8.81 -30.90 15.46
CA SER A 22 10.04 -31.20 16.19
C SER A 22 10.12 -30.34 17.45
N THR A 23 10.57 -30.93 18.55
CA THR A 23 10.74 -30.21 19.83
C THR A 23 11.65 -29.01 19.67
N ASP A 24 12.69 -29.13 18.80
CA ASP A 24 13.68 -28.08 18.56
C ASP A 24 13.07 -26.83 17.93
N ILE A 25 12.04 -26.98 17.06
CA ILE A 25 11.37 -25.83 16.43
C ILE A 25 10.52 -25.08 17.45
N ILE A 26 9.90 -25.79 18.40
CA ILE A 26 9.09 -25.16 19.44
C ILE A 26 9.96 -24.24 20.31
N ASP A 27 11.12 -24.72 20.75
CA ASP A 27 12.05 -23.92 21.55
C ASP A 27 12.59 -22.73 20.73
N ALA A 28 12.93 -22.93 19.46
CA ALA A 28 13.38 -21.86 18.57
C ALA A 28 12.29 -20.78 18.37
N VAL A 29 11.03 -21.18 18.24
CA VAL A 29 9.90 -20.24 18.11
C VAL A 29 9.61 -19.49 19.40
N LEU A 30 9.69 -20.15 20.55
CA LEU A 30 9.52 -19.48 21.85
C LEU A 30 10.64 -18.46 22.13
N ASN A 31 11.85 -18.72 21.62
CA ASN A 31 12.99 -17.83 21.72
C ASN A 31 13.11 -16.83 20.55
N LEU A 32 12.12 -16.75 19.66
CA LEU A 32 12.13 -15.81 18.54
C LEU A 32 12.30 -14.37 19.05
N PRO A 33 13.29 -13.61 18.53
CA PRO A 33 13.46 -12.22 18.92
C PRO A 33 12.19 -11.42 18.74
N ARG A 34 11.88 -10.56 19.69
CA ARG A 34 10.67 -9.73 19.62
C ARG A 34 10.75 -8.76 18.46
N ILE A 35 9.68 -8.71 17.65
CA ILE A 35 9.49 -7.64 16.70
C ILE A 35 9.24 -6.31 17.44
N ASN A 36 9.75 -5.25 16.87
CA ASN A 36 9.67 -3.91 17.44
C ASN A 36 9.50 -2.87 16.32
N ARG A 37 9.52 -1.59 16.64
CA ARG A 37 9.35 -0.50 15.67
C ARG A 37 10.49 -0.38 14.64
N GLU A 38 11.61 -1.03 14.89
CA GLU A 38 12.77 -1.07 13.99
C GLU A 38 12.77 -2.32 13.09
N THR A 39 11.87 -3.26 13.38
CA THR A 39 11.69 -4.45 12.55
C THR A 39 11.24 -4.04 11.16
N ASN A 40 11.93 -4.55 10.15
CA ASN A 40 11.61 -4.22 8.75
C ASN A 40 10.29 -4.88 8.36
N MET A 41 9.27 -4.06 8.16
CA MET A 41 7.93 -4.48 7.76
C MET A 41 7.52 -3.73 6.50
N THR A 42 7.06 -4.46 5.49
CA THR A 42 6.58 -3.90 4.24
C THR A 42 5.10 -4.21 4.07
N TYR A 43 4.30 -3.15 3.90
CA TYR A 43 2.87 -3.27 3.64
C TYR A 43 2.66 -3.50 2.14
N HIS A 44 2.06 -4.63 1.80
CA HIS A 44 1.56 -4.95 0.47
C HIS A 44 0.03 -4.80 0.44
N PRO A 45 -0.60 -4.73 -0.72
CA PRO A 45 -2.06 -4.59 -0.82
C PRO A 45 -2.85 -5.67 -0.08
N ASP A 46 -2.36 -6.89 -0.04
CA ASP A 46 -3.03 -8.09 0.48
C ASP A 46 -2.39 -8.65 1.76
N ALA A 47 -1.19 -8.19 2.11
CA ALA A 47 -0.44 -8.80 3.20
C ALA A 47 0.59 -7.84 3.83
N LEU A 48 1.00 -8.18 5.05
CA LEU A 48 2.15 -7.60 5.72
C LEU A 48 3.35 -8.55 5.59
N HIS A 49 4.42 -8.09 4.95
CA HIS A 49 5.70 -8.78 4.96
C HIS A 49 6.56 -8.32 6.14
N VAL A 50 7.09 -9.28 6.88
CA VAL A 50 7.95 -9.03 8.04
C VAL A 50 9.29 -9.74 7.84
N VAL A 51 10.37 -8.99 7.83
CA VAL A 51 11.72 -9.54 7.85
C VAL A 51 12.10 -9.81 9.31
N LEU A 52 12.29 -11.07 9.64
CA LEU A 52 12.58 -11.47 11.01
C LEU A 52 14.05 -11.21 11.35
N PRO A 53 14.34 -10.77 12.59
CA PRO A 53 15.71 -10.73 13.09
C PRO A 53 16.35 -12.12 13.04
N LYS A 54 17.70 -12.18 13.01
CA LYS A 54 18.41 -13.45 13.02
C LYS A 54 17.92 -14.32 14.19
N ASN A 55 17.51 -15.54 13.88
CA ASN A 55 16.88 -16.46 14.81
C ASN A 55 17.24 -17.91 14.49
N GLU A 56 16.84 -18.84 15.35
CA GLU A 56 17.16 -20.26 15.24
C GLU A 56 16.10 -21.07 14.45
N THR A 57 14.98 -20.46 14.08
CA THR A 57 13.94 -21.16 13.30
C THR A 57 14.31 -21.35 11.84
N GLY A 58 15.34 -20.65 11.36
CA GLY A 58 15.71 -20.62 9.94
C GLY A 58 14.79 -19.77 9.06
N VAL A 59 13.70 -19.24 9.60
CA VAL A 59 12.77 -18.35 8.88
C VAL A 59 13.31 -16.93 8.91
N THR A 60 13.59 -16.37 7.74
CA THR A 60 14.15 -15.01 7.59
C THR A 60 13.10 -13.96 7.29
N GLU A 61 11.97 -14.39 6.72
CA GLU A 61 10.84 -13.50 6.39
C GLU A 61 9.54 -14.28 6.51
N ILE A 62 8.45 -13.57 6.76
CA ILE A 62 7.11 -14.15 6.84
C ILE A 62 6.09 -13.18 6.26
N THR A 63 5.11 -13.74 5.57
CA THR A 63 3.98 -12.99 5.03
C THR A 63 2.74 -13.30 5.85
N LEU A 64 2.10 -12.26 6.37
CA LEU A 64 0.90 -12.34 7.18
C LEU A 64 -0.26 -11.73 6.41
N SER A 65 -1.34 -12.47 6.19
CA SER A 65 -2.56 -11.88 5.64
C SER A 65 -3.16 -10.86 6.61
N TYR A 66 -3.83 -9.84 6.08
CA TYR A 66 -4.50 -8.85 6.94
C TYR A 66 -5.62 -9.47 7.78
N GLN A 67 -6.23 -10.56 7.35
CA GLN A 67 -7.20 -11.30 8.15
C GLN A 67 -6.57 -11.87 9.44
N GLN A 68 -5.36 -12.43 9.35
CA GLN A 68 -4.66 -12.99 10.51
C GLN A 68 -4.29 -11.93 11.54
N ILE A 69 -3.95 -10.71 11.09
CA ILE A 69 -3.46 -9.63 11.96
C ILE A 69 -4.50 -8.54 12.21
N GLN A 70 -5.72 -8.67 11.68
CA GLN A 70 -6.79 -7.69 11.82
C GLN A 70 -7.02 -7.18 13.25
N PRO A 71 -6.97 -8.01 14.31
CA PRO A 71 -7.15 -7.55 15.67
C PRO A 71 -6.05 -6.62 16.18
N PHE A 72 -4.88 -6.61 15.51
CA PHE A 72 -3.66 -5.97 15.98
C PHE A 72 -3.23 -4.76 15.13
N ILE A 73 -3.97 -4.45 14.07
CA ILE A 73 -3.72 -3.30 13.20
C ILE A 73 -4.76 -2.21 13.42
N GLN A 74 -4.35 -0.97 13.21
CA GLN A 74 -5.30 0.15 13.20
C GLN A 74 -6.08 0.11 11.88
N LYS A 75 -7.37 -0.17 11.96
CA LYS A 75 -8.24 -0.32 10.78
C LYS A 75 -8.27 0.92 9.88
N GLU A 76 -8.04 2.10 10.49
CA GLU A 76 -7.99 3.38 9.80
C GLU A 76 -6.75 3.55 8.89
N LEU A 77 -5.71 2.72 9.11
CA LEU A 77 -4.47 2.74 8.33
C LEU A 77 -4.45 1.70 7.21
N VAL A 78 -5.43 0.82 7.19
CA VAL A 78 -5.55 -0.23 6.16
C VAL A 78 -6.83 0.03 5.39
N ASN A 79 -6.71 0.15 4.08
CA ASN A 79 -7.88 0.29 3.22
C ASN A 79 -8.85 -0.88 3.53
N PRO A 80 -10.13 -0.60 3.85
CA PRO A 80 -11.12 -1.63 4.19
C PRO A 80 -11.23 -2.75 3.15
N THR A 81 -10.91 -2.45 1.90
CA THR A 81 -10.89 -3.41 0.79
C THR A 81 -9.92 -4.56 1.03
N PHE A 82 -8.84 -4.35 1.79
CA PHE A 82 -7.83 -5.37 2.09
C PHE A 82 -8.13 -6.19 3.36
N LEU A 83 -9.13 -5.78 4.13
CA LEU A 83 -9.54 -6.49 5.35
C LEU A 83 -10.59 -7.59 5.10
N ASN A 84 -11.14 -7.64 3.88
CA ASN A 84 -12.19 -8.59 3.51
C ASN A 84 -11.90 -9.14 2.11
N GLU A 85 -11.69 -10.45 1.96
CA GLU A 85 -11.63 -11.09 0.64
C GLU A 85 -12.93 -10.88 -0.16
N GLU A 86 -14.07 -10.76 0.54
CA GLU A 86 -15.36 -10.42 -0.07
C GLU A 86 -15.46 -8.94 -0.51
N ALA A 87 -14.62 -8.05 0.04
CA ALA A 87 -14.72 -6.61 -0.23
C ALA A 87 -14.17 -6.20 -1.59
N THR A 88 -13.32 -7.01 -2.22
CA THR A 88 -12.81 -6.70 -3.56
C THR A 88 -13.85 -6.98 -4.64
N GLY A 89 -14.83 -7.84 -4.38
CA GLY A 89 -15.77 -8.33 -5.38
C GLY A 89 -15.11 -9.03 -6.58
N LEU A 90 -13.79 -9.29 -6.49
CA LEU A 90 -13.01 -9.90 -7.55
C LEU A 90 -13.08 -11.43 -7.41
N ASP A 91 -13.42 -12.11 -8.47
CA ASP A 91 -13.37 -13.57 -8.54
C ASP A 91 -11.91 -14.02 -8.68
N PRO A 92 -11.34 -14.79 -7.75
CA PRO A 92 -9.94 -15.23 -7.80
C PRO A 92 -9.63 -16.14 -9.00
N ASN A 93 -10.66 -16.66 -9.69
CA ASN A 93 -10.48 -17.47 -10.88
C ASN A 93 -10.49 -16.64 -12.18
N GLN A 94 -10.72 -15.35 -12.12
CA GLN A 94 -10.68 -14.45 -13.27
C GLN A 94 -9.34 -13.71 -13.35
N LYS A 95 -9.02 -13.24 -14.56
CA LYS A 95 -7.86 -12.38 -14.79
C LYS A 95 -8.32 -10.93 -14.83
N TYR A 96 -7.64 -10.08 -14.06
CA TYR A 96 -7.91 -8.65 -14.00
C TYR A 96 -6.70 -7.86 -14.53
N ILE A 97 -6.98 -6.73 -15.13
CA ILE A 97 -5.97 -5.75 -15.57
C ILE A 97 -6.31 -4.45 -14.87
N VAL A 98 -5.32 -3.86 -14.21
CA VAL A 98 -5.42 -2.51 -13.64
C VAL A 98 -4.66 -1.55 -14.54
N LEU A 99 -5.33 -0.47 -14.96
CA LEU A 99 -4.71 0.59 -15.75
C LEU A 99 -4.23 1.69 -14.82
N THR A 100 -2.98 2.10 -14.97
CA THR A 100 -2.41 3.25 -14.26
C THR A 100 -1.78 4.22 -15.24
N PHE A 101 -1.84 5.51 -14.92
CA PHE A 101 -1.26 6.59 -15.71
C PHE A 101 -0.47 7.52 -14.80
N ASP A 102 0.81 7.65 -15.08
CA ASP A 102 1.74 8.44 -14.29
C ASP A 102 2.02 9.81 -14.94
N ASP A 103 2.65 10.72 -14.17
CA ASP A 103 3.15 12.02 -14.58
C ASP A 103 2.10 13.08 -14.98
N GLY A 104 0.80 12.76 -14.93
CA GLY A 104 -0.27 13.69 -15.23
C GLY A 104 -0.48 14.78 -14.15
N PRO A 105 -1.55 15.61 -14.33
CA PRO A 105 -2.35 15.72 -15.54
C PRO A 105 -1.69 16.60 -16.60
N MET A 106 -1.97 16.25 -17.86
CA MET A 106 -1.55 17.05 -19.04
C MET A 106 -2.76 17.36 -19.91
N PRO A 107 -3.02 18.62 -20.30
CA PRO A 107 -4.27 19.03 -20.93
C PRO A 107 -4.71 18.19 -22.13
N HIS A 108 -3.81 17.88 -23.05
CA HIS A 108 -4.17 17.08 -24.22
C HIS A 108 -4.20 15.58 -23.92
N THR A 109 -3.13 15.05 -23.32
CA THR A 109 -2.99 13.60 -23.11
C THR A 109 -4.02 13.08 -22.12
N THR A 110 -4.13 13.71 -20.94
CA THR A 110 -5.06 13.27 -19.89
C THR A 110 -6.52 13.42 -20.35
N THR A 111 -6.86 14.50 -21.07
CA THR A 111 -8.21 14.69 -21.62
C THR A 111 -8.58 13.57 -22.57
N ASN A 112 -7.70 13.24 -23.52
CA ASN A 112 -7.96 12.18 -24.49
C ASN A 112 -8.08 10.80 -23.82
N ILE A 113 -7.25 10.51 -22.82
CA ILE A 113 -7.32 9.27 -22.03
C ILE A 113 -8.69 9.18 -21.32
N LEU A 114 -9.11 10.23 -20.63
CA LEU A 114 -10.40 10.28 -19.94
C LEU A 114 -11.58 10.07 -20.89
N ASP A 115 -11.54 10.67 -22.08
CA ASP A 115 -12.57 10.49 -23.10
C ASP A 115 -12.68 9.03 -23.55
N VAL A 116 -11.54 8.36 -23.78
CA VAL A 116 -11.50 6.92 -24.13
C VAL A 116 -11.96 6.05 -22.96
N LEU A 117 -11.49 6.31 -21.74
CA LEU A 117 -11.93 5.55 -20.56
C LEU A 117 -13.43 5.66 -20.34
N ARG A 118 -13.99 6.85 -20.52
CA ARG A 118 -15.45 7.07 -20.44
C ARG A 118 -16.20 6.35 -21.55
N GLU A 119 -15.71 6.39 -22.81
CA GLU A 119 -16.31 5.66 -23.93
C GLU A 119 -16.34 4.15 -23.70
N LYS A 120 -15.29 3.61 -23.05
CA LYS A 120 -15.15 2.16 -22.79
C LYS A 120 -15.73 1.74 -21.44
N ASP A 121 -16.26 2.67 -20.63
CA ASP A 121 -16.71 2.45 -19.25
C ASP A 121 -15.66 1.75 -18.38
N VAL A 122 -14.40 2.19 -18.48
CA VAL A 122 -13.25 1.64 -17.75
C VAL A 122 -12.76 2.64 -16.73
N LYS A 123 -12.46 2.16 -15.51
CA LYS A 123 -11.82 2.97 -14.47
C LYS A 123 -10.32 2.70 -14.44
N ALA A 124 -9.56 3.70 -13.98
CA ALA A 124 -8.11 3.67 -13.91
C ALA A 124 -7.62 4.44 -12.68
N THR A 125 -6.35 4.30 -12.36
CA THR A 125 -5.66 5.08 -11.35
C THR A 125 -4.70 6.07 -12.03
N PHE A 126 -4.74 7.32 -11.59
CA PHE A 126 -3.84 8.38 -12.08
C PHE A 126 -2.89 8.80 -10.96
N PHE A 127 -1.61 8.56 -11.13
CA PHE A 127 -0.56 9.03 -10.23
C PHE A 127 -0.05 10.39 -10.72
N LEU A 128 -0.43 11.47 -10.02
CA LEU A 128 -0.26 12.83 -10.48
C LEU A 128 0.97 13.50 -9.87
N LEU A 129 1.72 14.23 -10.71
CA LEU A 129 2.71 15.16 -10.24
C LEU A 129 2.05 16.38 -9.61
N GLY A 130 2.42 16.72 -8.38
CA GLY A 130 1.81 17.83 -7.66
C GLY A 130 1.91 19.18 -8.38
N GLN A 131 3.04 19.42 -9.07
CA GLN A 131 3.21 20.62 -9.91
C GLN A 131 2.22 20.69 -11.08
N ASN A 132 1.87 19.56 -11.69
CA ASN A 132 0.91 19.48 -12.78
C ASN A 132 -0.52 19.56 -12.23
N ALA A 133 -0.80 18.89 -11.12
CA ALA A 133 -2.08 18.99 -10.42
C ALA A 133 -2.40 20.44 -10.04
N LYS A 134 -1.42 21.18 -9.51
CA LYS A 134 -1.57 22.58 -9.18
C LYS A 134 -1.81 23.49 -10.39
N LYS A 135 -1.24 23.14 -11.56
CA LYS A 135 -1.44 23.91 -12.81
C LYS A 135 -2.76 23.63 -13.48
N HIS A 136 -3.29 22.42 -13.30
CA HIS A 136 -4.50 21.92 -13.97
C HIS A 136 -5.51 21.30 -12.99
N PRO A 137 -5.97 22.07 -11.98
CA PRO A 137 -6.88 21.56 -10.95
C PRO A 137 -8.19 21.05 -11.54
N ASP A 138 -8.69 21.67 -12.62
CA ASP A 138 -9.92 21.23 -13.30
C ASP A 138 -9.79 19.83 -13.90
N LEU A 139 -8.59 19.44 -14.37
CA LEU A 139 -8.34 18.07 -14.84
C LEU A 139 -8.27 17.08 -13.69
N VAL A 140 -7.64 17.46 -12.56
CA VAL A 140 -7.62 16.61 -11.35
C VAL A 140 -9.06 16.37 -10.87
N LYS A 141 -9.87 17.44 -10.81
CA LYS A 141 -11.27 17.36 -10.45
C LYS A 141 -12.03 16.45 -11.41
N ARG A 142 -11.84 16.60 -12.73
CA ARG A 142 -12.46 15.76 -13.74
C ARG A 142 -12.10 14.27 -13.56
N ILE A 143 -10.82 13.94 -13.33
CA ILE A 143 -10.37 12.57 -13.06
C ILE A 143 -11.18 11.98 -11.91
N HIS A 144 -11.28 12.72 -10.80
CA HIS A 144 -12.00 12.28 -9.61
C HIS A 144 -13.52 12.16 -9.85
N GLU A 145 -14.15 13.16 -10.47
CA GLU A 145 -15.60 13.16 -10.75
C GLU A 145 -16.03 12.08 -11.75
N GLU A 146 -15.15 11.68 -12.67
CA GLU A 146 -15.39 10.55 -13.57
C GLU A 146 -15.16 9.19 -12.87
N GLY A 147 -14.84 9.18 -11.56
CA GLY A 147 -14.73 7.98 -10.72
C GLY A 147 -13.43 7.20 -10.90
N HIS A 148 -12.37 7.87 -11.31
CA HIS A 148 -11.03 7.32 -11.33
C HIS A 148 -10.33 7.55 -10.00
N GLU A 149 -9.39 6.68 -9.65
CA GLU A 149 -8.54 6.86 -8.47
C GLU A 149 -7.45 7.90 -8.77
N VAL A 150 -7.12 8.70 -7.75
CA VAL A 150 -6.06 9.71 -7.82
C VAL A 150 -5.02 9.43 -6.74
N GLY A 151 -3.76 9.32 -7.13
CA GLY A 151 -2.62 9.11 -6.25
C GLY A 151 -1.52 10.16 -6.44
N SER A 152 -0.64 10.23 -5.46
CA SER A 152 0.55 11.11 -5.48
C SER A 152 1.70 10.45 -6.24
N HIS A 153 2.33 11.21 -7.16
CA HIS A 153 3.55 10.82 -7.88
C HIS A 153 4.72 11.77 -7.59
N SER A 154 4.87 12.21 -6.34
CA SER A 154 5.73 13.32 -5.91
C SER A 154 5.30 14.67 -6.49
N TYR A 155 5.93 15.76 -6.05
CA TYR A 155 5.59 17.09 -6.53
C TYR A 155 6.27 17.43 -7.86
N SER A 156 7.58 17.17 -7.96
CA SER A 156 8.43 17.58 -9.08
C SER A 156 9.18 16.44 -9.77
N HIS A 157 8.87 15.20 -9.41
CA HIS A 157 9.50 13.98 -9.93
C HIS A 157 11.03 13.90 -9.73
N PRO A 158 11.55 14.20 -8.53
CA PRO A 158 12.97 14.08 -8.26
C PRO A 158 13.37 12.61 -8.02
N LEU A 159 14.64 12.31 -8.16
CA LEU A 159 15.19 11.05 -7.67
C LEU A 159 15.18 11.08 -6.14
N LEU A 160 14.19 10.46 -5.51
CA LEU A 160 13.93 10.53 -4.07
C LEU A 160 15.11 10.07 -3.21
N THR A 161 15.94 9.14 -3.73
CA THR A 161 17.14 8.68 -3.05
C THR A 161 18.21 9.76 -2.87
N ASN A 162 18.15 10.85 -3.65
CA ASN A 162 19.06 11.99 -3.55
C ASN A 162 18.56 13.07 -2.57
N LEU A 163 17.36 12.89 -2.01
CA LEU A 163 16.73 13.88 -1.16
C LEU A 163 16.89 13.49 0.32
N SER A 164 16.95 14.52 1.17
CA SER A 164 16.81 14.35 2.61
C SER A 164 15.38 13.95 2.97
N LYS A 165 15.19 13.31 4.14
CA LYS A 165 13.86 12.94 4.67
C LYS A 165 12.88 14.14 4.71
N LYS A 166 13.40 15.34 4.98
CA LYS A 166 12.59 16.58 5.01
C LYS A 166 12.10 16.96 3.61
N GLU A 167 12.94 16.81 2.59
CA GLU A 167 12.59 17.11 1.21
C GLU A 167 11.62 16.08 0.64
N VAL A 168 11.84 14.78 0.90
CA VAL A 168 10.86 13.73 0.52
C VAL A 168 9.49 14.03 1.13
N LYS A 169 9.44 14.35 2.44
CA LYS A 169 8.18 14.73 3.11
C LYS A 169 7.53 15.97 2.48
N LYS A 170 8.33 16.91 1.98
CA LYS A 170 7.83 18.11 1.30
C LYS A 170 7.21 17.75 -0.06
N GLU A 171 7.89 16.92 -0.85
CA GLU A 171 7.38 16.42 -2.15
C GLU A 171 6.00 15.77 -2.00
N VAL A 172 5.86 14.84 -1.05
CA VAL A 172 4.58 14.15 -0.78
C VAL A 172 3.51 15.16 -0.34
N LYS A 173 3.76 15.93 0.72
CA LYS A 173 2.75 16.84 1.27
C LYS A 173 2.29 17.93 0.31
N GLN A 174 3.17 18.42 -0.57
CA GLN A 174 2.77 19.43 -1.55
C GLN A 174 1.88 18.83 -2.64
N THR A 175 2.09 17.57 -3.01
CA THR A 175 1.24 16.86 -3.96
C THR A 175 -0.12 16.56 -3.36
N ASP A 176 -0.16 15.99 -2.16
CA ASP A 176 -1.42 15.71 -1.45
C ASP A 176 -2.26 16.97 -1.32
N ARG A 177 -1.61 18.09 -0.97
CA ARG A 177 -2.31 19.39 -0.88
C ARG A 177 -2.89 19.83 -2.22
N ALA A 178 -2.14 19.69 -3.32
CA ALA A 178 -2.61 20.10 -4.64
C ALA A 178 -3.80 19.23 -5.11
N ILE A 179 -3.79 17.94 -4.80
CA ILE A 179 -4.91 17.01 -5.08
C ILE A 179 -6.11 17.39 -4.23
N PHE A 180 -5.92 17.56 -2.92
CA PHE A 180 -6.99 17.95 -2.01
C PHE A 180 -7.65 19.29 -2.39
N GLU A 181 -6.86 20.30 -2.76
CA GLU A 181 -7.38 21.62 -3.20
C GLU A 181 -8.25 21.49 -4.47
N ALA A 182 -8.01 20.49 -5.31
CA ALA A 182 -8.76 20.25 -6.54
C ALA A 182 -10.01 19.36 -6.37
N THR A 183 -9.96 18.39 -5.46
CA THR A 183 -10.99 17.34 -5.32
C THR A 183 -11.81 17.44 -4.04
N GLY A 184 -11.25 18.01 -3.00
CA GLY A 184 -11.83 18.04 -1.65
C GLY A 184 -11.61 16.76 -0.82
N VAL A 185 -10.87 15.78 -1.38
CA VAL A 185 -10.57 14.49 -0.72
C VAL A 185 -9.10 14.19 -0.74
#